data_1834a0e0bfcd6789dc9a4a261f896847
#
_entry.id   1834a0e0bfcd6789dc9a4a261f896847
#
_cell.length_a   1.000
_cell.length_b   1.000
_cell.length_c   1.000
_cell.angle_alpha   90.00
_cell.angle_beta   90.00
_cell.angle_gamma   90.00
#
_symmetry.space_group_name_H-M   'P 1'
#
loop_
_entity.id
_entity.type
_entity.pdbx_description
1 polymer ?
#
loop_
_entity_poly.entity_id
_entity_poly.type
_entity_poly.pdbx_seq_one_letter_code
_entity_poly.pdbx_strand_id
1 'polypeptide(L)'
;RLQENIVEMVEQEKREQQLKYGLMISQVDPHFIYNTMNMITYLAQKNRNEDVIAVNKAMIQILRDRLRIEVDNVYDTVEQEIKVVREYLLIQKYRYTGIFKSVIDIEAGVESYLIAKNILQPLVENAFFHGILCNTDEEGEVIDGCITIRIRMEEDKVEIIVKDNGAGMSQDKLDELSKPQRKLSSMERGEHIGIKNIKERLDYIYENQYRFQIWSKEGEGTIVTIRIPAIVSSEVE
;
A
#
# COMPACT_ATOMS: atom_id res chain seq x y z
N ARG A 1 47.57 -7.49 0.62
CA ARG A 1 46.66 -7.32 1.77
C ARG A 1 45.86 -6.02 1.69
N LEU A 2 46.50 -4.80 1.61
CA LEU A 2 45.76 -3.53 1.51
C LEU A 2 44.99 -3.40 0.21
N GLN A 3 45.56 -3.80 -0.92
CA GLN A 3 44.90 -3.84 -2.24
C GLN A 3 43.77 -4.87 -2.30
N GLU A 4 43.95 -6.03 -1.69
CA GLU A 4 42.89 -7.06 -1.60
C GLU A 4 41.68 -6.59 -0.80
N ASN A 5 41.91 -5.94 0.36
CA ASN A 5 40.85 -5.37 1.17
C ASN A 5 40.08 -4.24 0.44
N ILE A 6 40.79 -3.40 -0.36
CA ILE A 6 40.16 -2.37 -1.17
C ILE A 6 39.29 -2.99 -2.28
N VAL A 7 39.75 -4.03 -2.94
CA VAL A 7 38.96 -4.72 -3.97
C VAL A 7 37.73 -5.37 -3.36
N GLU A 8 37.85 -6.04 -2.21
CA GLU A 8 36.69 -6.60 -1.49
C GLU A 8 35.69 -5.55 -1.08
N MET A 9 36.13 -4.42 -0.54
CA MET A 9 35.23 -3.30 -0.17
C MET A 9 34.49 -2.75 -1.39
N VAL A 10 35.16 -2.53 -2.50
CA VAL A 10 34.55 -2.04 -3.76
C VAL A 10 33.55 -3.04 -4.32
N GLU A 11 33.85 -4.34 -4.28
CA GLU A 11 32.90 -5.39 -4.71
C GLU A 11 31.69 -5.49 -3.79
N GLN A 12 31.88 -5.33 -2.48
CA GLN A 12 30.79 -5.33 -1.50
C GLN A 12 29.87 -4.11 -1.70
N GLU A 13 30.44 -2.92 -1.85
CA GLU A 13 29.69 -1.70 -2.14
C GLU A 13 28.92 -1.79 -3.45
N LYS A 14 29.52 -2.40 -4.48
CA LYS A 14 28.84 -2.64 -5.77
C LYS A 14 27.68 -3.63 -5.65
N ARG A 15 27.83 -4.69 -4.84
CA ARG A 15 26.74 -5.64 -4.53
C ARG A 15 25.61 -4.97 -3.74
N GLU A 16 25.94 -4.15 -2.74
CA GLU A 16 24.94 -3.39 -1.97
C GLU A 16 24.18 -2.42 -2.86
N GLN A 17 24.85 -1.71 -3.75
CA GLN A 17 24.21 -0.85 -4.74
C GLN A 17 23.31 -1.64 -5.70
N GLN A 18 23.75 -2.79 -6.19
CA GLN A 18 22.93 -3.65 -7.06
C GLN A 18 21.71 -4.19 -6.33
N LEU A 19 21.82 -4.58 -5.06
CA LEU A 19 20.71 -4.99 -4.22
C LEU A 19 19.74 -3.83 -3.97
N LYS A 20 20.23 -2.62 -3.67
CA LYS A 20 19.42 -1.40 -3.55
C LYS A 20 18.67 -1.11 -4.84
N TYR A 21 19.33 -1.18 -6.01
CA TYR A 21 18.68 -1.01 -7.32
C TYR A 21 17.61 -2.09 -7.58
N GLY A 22 17.91 -3.34 -7.27
CA GLY A 22 16.97 -4.45 -7.42
C GLY A 22 15.73 -4.28 -6.55
N LEU A 23 15.89 -3.89 -5.28
CA LEU A 23 14.81 -3.59 -4.36
C LEU A 23 13.97 -2.39 -4.82
N MET A 24 14.61 -1.34 -5.33
CA MET A 24 13.97 -0.15 -5.85
C MET A 24 13.06 -0.45 -7.07
N ILE A 25 13.57 -1.23 -8.02
CA ILE A 25 12.79 -1.64 -9.20
C ILE A 25 11.64 -2.57 -8.80
N SER A 26 11.83 -3.43 -7.79
CA SER A 26 10.79 -4.34 -7.30
C SER A 26 9.65 -3.62 -6.54
N GLN A 27 9.85 -2.39 -6.10
CA GLN A 27 8.79 -1.59 -5.44
C GLN A 27 7.77 -0.99 -6.42
N VAL A 28 8.09 -0.96 -7.70
CA VAL A 28 7.18 -0.48 -8.73
C VAL A 28 6.58 -1.67 -9.44
N ASP A 29 5.27 -1.88 -9.32
CA ASP A 29 4.56 -2.92 -10.07
C ASP A 29 4.57 -2.58 -11.58
N PRO A 30 5.30 -3.34 -12.42
CA PRO A 30 5.35 -3.06 -13.86
C PRO A 30 3.97 -3.15 -14.52
N HIS A 31 3.09 -4.00 -13.99
CA HIS A 31 1.74 -4.18 -14.49
C HIS A 31 0.86 -2.95 -14.21
N PHE A 32 1.04 -2.29 -13.04
CA PHE A 32 0.37 -1.03 -12.75
C PHE A 32 0.79 0.08 -13.74
N ILE A 33 2.11 0.20 -14.03
CA ILE A 33 2.60 1.18 -15.01
C ILE A 33 2.00 0.89 -16.38
N TYR A 34 2.09 -0.36 -16.84
CA TYR A 34 1.61 -0.75 -18.17
C TYR A 34 0.10 -0.47 -18.34
N ASN A 35 -0.69 -0.82 -17.35
CA ASN A 35 -2.12 -0.58 -17.36
C ASN A 35 -2.48 0.92 -17.35
N THR A 36 -1.75 1.72 -16.58
CA THR A 36 -1.96 3.18 -16.51
C THR A 36 -1.60 3.84 -17.85
N MET A 37 -0.50 3.42 -18.50
CA MET A 37 -0.12 3.91 -19.82
C MET A 37 -1.15 3.55 -20.89
N ASN A 38 -1.68 2.32 -20.88
CA ASN A 38 -2.75 1.92 -21.79
C ASN A 38 -4.01 2.75 -21.59
N MET A 39 -4.36 3.04 -20.35
CA MET A 39 -5.50 3.90 -20.02
C MET A 39 -5.28 5.34 -20.52
N ILE A 40 -4.10 5.91 -20.31
CA ILE A 40 -3.74 7.24 -20.84
C ILE A 40 -3.91 7.27 -22.37
N THR A 41 -3.44 6.24 -23.08
CA THR A 41 -3.59 6.09 -24.51
C THR A 41 -5.07 6.05 -24.92
N TYR A 42 -5.89 5.26 -24.21
CA TYR A 42 -7.32 5.19 -24.46
C TYR A 42 -8.03 6.54 -24.25
N LEU A 43 -7.73 7.23 -23.16
CA LEU A 43 -8.30 8.55 -22.86
C LEU A 43 -7.90 9.58 -23.94
N ALA A 44 -6.66 9.55 -24.42
CA ALA A 44 -6.19 10.40 -25.51
C ALA A 44 -6.94 10.14 -26.83
N GLN A 45 -7.16 8.85 -27.18
CA GLN A 45 -7.95 8.47 -28.36
C GLN A 45 -9.42 8.94 -28.29
N LYS A 46 -9.95 9.09 -27.06
CA LYS A 46 -11.29 9.62 -26.80
C LYS A 46 -11.32 11.16 -26.70
N ASN A 47 -10.22 11.84 -26.96
CA ASN A 47 -10.06 13.30 -26.80
C ASN A 47 -10.36 13.81 -25.38
N ARG A 48 -10.18 12.97 -24.36
CA ARG A 48 -10.37 13.31 -22.94
C ARG A 48 -9.10 13.91 -22.34
N ASN A 49 -8.65 15.04 -22.87
CA ASN A 49 -7.34 15.63 -22.56
C ASN A 49 -7.17 16.00 -21.08
N GLU A 50 -8.20 16.50 -20.40
CA GLU A 50 -8.16 16.82 -18.98
C GLU A 50 -7.91 15.57 -18.13
N ASP A 51 -8.56 14.46 -18.48
CA ASP A 51 -8.39 13.19 -17.79
C ASP A 51 -7.01 12.58 -18.04
N VAL A 52 -6.47 12.72 -19.26
CA VAL A 52 -5.07 12.36 -19.57
C VAL A 52 -4.10 13.10 -18.66
N ILE A 53 -4.29 14.41 -18.50
CA ILE A 53 -3.45 15.24 -17.63
C ILE A 53 -3.58 14.80 -16.17
N ALA A 54 -4.80 14.54 -15.68
CA ALA A 54 -5.07 14.11 -14.31
C ALA A 54 -4.38 12.78 -14.00
N VAL A 55 -4.59 11.77 -14.85
CA VAL A 55 -4.01 10.43 -14.67
C VAL A 55 -2.48 10.46 -14.76
N ASN A 56 -1.92 11.23 -15.71
CA ASN A 56 -0.48 11.36 -15.85
C ASN A 56 0.17 12.02 -14.63
N LYS A 57 -0.46 13.09 -14.08
CA LYS A 57 0.02 13.74 -12.85
C LYS A 57 -0.01 12.76 -11.66
N ALA A 58 -1.10 12.03 -11.49
CA ALA A 58 -1.24 11.03 -10.43
C ALA A 58 -0.16 9.94 -10.54
N MET A 59 0.08 9.42 -11.75
CA MET A 59 1.12 8.44 -12.01
C MET A 59 2.52 8.96 -11.68
N ILE A 60 2.84 10.18 -12.10
CA ILE A 60 4.13 10.82 -11.80
C ILE A 60 4.32 10.96 -10.29
N GLN A 61 3.27 11.34 -9.55
CA GLN A 61 3.33 11.50 -8.10
C GLN A 61 3.61 10.16 -7.40
N ILE A 62 2.91 9.09 -7.78
CA ILE A 62 3.13 7.74 -7.24
C ILE A 62 4.55 7.26 -7.54
N LEU A 63 5.03 7.45 -8.78
CA LEU A 63 6.38 7.06 -9.17
C LEU A 63 7.45 7.83 -8.38
N ARG A 64 7.29 9.14 -8.21
CA ARG A 64 8.21 9.96 -7.40
C ARG A 64 8.29 9.47 -5.96
N ASP A 65 7.15 9.15 -5.35
CA ASP A 65 7.10 8.66 -3.99
C ASP A 65 7.80 7.31 -3.86
N ARG A 66 7.53 6.37 -4.76
CA ARG A 66 8.18 5.04 -4.77
C ARG A 66 9.66 5.08 -5.08
N LEU A 67 10.10 6.04 -5.88
CA LEU A 67 11.51 6.24 -6.27
C LEU A 67 12.27 7.15 -5.29
N ARG A 68 11.61 7.70 -4.30
CA ARG A 68 12.20 8.53 -3.26
C ARG A 68 13.01 7.67 -2.29
N ILE A 69 14.30 7.54 -2.60
CA ILE A 69 15.28 6.81 -1.79
C ILE A 69 15.78 7.77 -0.70
N GLU A 70 15.09 7.86 0.40
CA GLU A 70 15.67 8.31 1.65
C GLU A 70 16.09 7.05 2.41
N VAL A 71 17.38 6.74 2.36
CA VAL A 71 17.94 5.46 2.86
C VAL A 71 17.69 5.27 4.35
N ASP A 72 17.46 6.36 5.07
CA ASP A 72 17.33 6.35 6.53
C ASP A 72 15.93 6.73 7.05
N ASN A 73 14.99 7.12 6.17
CA ASN A 73 13.66 7.53 6.62
C ASN A 73 12.63 6.41 6.41
N VAL A 74 12.34 5.68 7.49
CA VAL A 74 11.33 4.61 7.53
C VAL A 74 9.91 5.15 7.78
N TYR A 75 9.77 6.45 8.04
CA TYR A 75 8.52 7.13 8.32
C TYR A 75 8.11 8.07 7.20
N ASP A 76 6.81 8.29 7.05
CA ASP A 76 6.19 9.38 6.32
C ASP A 76 5.08 10.00 7.18
N THR A 77 4.64 11.22 6.86
CA THR A 77 3.47 11.78 7.52
C THR A 77 2.20 11.10 7.02
N VAL A 78 1.16 11.09 7.87
CA VAL A 78 -0.18 10.65 7.45
C VAL A 78 -0.63 11.39 6.19
N GLU A 79 -0.37 12.70 6.09
CA GLU A 79 -0.68 13.51 4.90
C GLU A 79 -0.04 12.95 3.63
N GLN A 80 1.26 12.60 3.69
CA GLN A 80 1.98 12.09 2.53
C GLN A 80 1.46 10.72 2.09
N GLU A 81 1.25 9.79 3.02
CA GLU A 81 0.67 8.47 2.73
C GLU A 81 -0.73 8.59 2.13
N ILE A 82 -1.57 9.47 2.66
CA ILE A 82 -2.93 9.73 2.14
C ILE A 82 -2.88 10.37 0.74
N LYS A 83 -1.91 11.25 0.48
CA LYS A 83 -1.73 11.82 -0.85
C LYS A 83 -1.46 10.74 -1.89
N VAL A 84 -0.56 9.82 -1.61
CA VAL A 84 -0.26 8.67 -2.50
C VAL A 84 -1.49 7.81 -2.72
N VAL A 85 -2.23 7.51 -1.65
CA VAL A 85 -3.49 6.73 -1.72
C VAL A 85 -4.55 7.44 -2.57
N ARG A 86 -4.70 8.77 -2.46
CA ARG A 86 -5.63 9.54 -3.28
C ARG A 86 -5.30 9.44 -4.77
N GLU A 87 -4.02 9.58 -5.12
CA GLU A 87 -3.56 9.46 -6.50
C GLU A 87 -3.77 8.03 -7.04
N TYR A 88 -3.50 7.02 -6.23
CA TYR A 88 -3.79 5.63 -6.58
C TYR A 88 -5.28 5.39 -6.84
N LEU A 89 -6.15 5.81 -5.92
CA LEU A 89 -7.61 5.67 -6.06
C LEU A 89 -8.16 6.46 -7.25
N LEU A 90 -7.56 7.62 -7.56
CA LEU A 90 -7.92 8.39 -8.76
C LEU A 90 -7.68 7.56 -10.02
N ILE A 91 -6.50 6.95 -10.16
CA ILE A 91 -6.18 6.08 -11.29
C ILE A 91 -7.15 4.91 -11.38
N GLN A 92 -7.47 4.25 -10.25
CA GLN A 92 -8.42 3.14 -10.24
C GLN A 92 -9.85 3.58 -10.63
N LYS A 93 -10.30 4.78 -10.26
CA LYS A 93 -11.59 5.33 -10.68
C LYS A 93 -11.70 5.54 -12.19
N TYR A 94 -10.62 5.94 -12.84
CA TYR A 94 -10.59 6.05 -14.30
C TYR A 94 -10.60 4.68 -14.98
N ARG A 95 -9.91 3.70 -14.39
CA ARG A 95 -9.80 2.34 -14.94
C ARG A 95 -11.09 1.55 -14.76
N TYR A 96 -11.74 1.71 -13.62
CA TYR A 96 -12.92 0.96 -13.18
C TYR A 96 -14.08 1.92 -12.91
N THR A 97 -14.53 2.57 -13.97
CA THR A 97 -15.54 3.64 -13.89
C THR A 97 -16.86 3.11 -13.31
N GLY A 98 -17.34 3.73 -12.23
CA GLY A 98 -18.64 3.42 -11.63
C GLY A 98 -18.66 2.20 -10.71
N ILE A 99 -17.56 1.43 -10.59
CA ILE A 99 -17.54 0.17 -9.84
C ILE A 99 -17.42 0.40 -8.33
N PHE A 100 -16.76 1.48 -7.91
CA PHE A 100 -16.56 1.72 -6.48
C PHE A 100 -16.54 3.20 -6.11
N LYS A 101 -16.78 3.45 -4.83
CA LYS A 101 -16.63 4.74 -4.15
C LYS A 101 -15.50 4.64 -3.12
N SER A 102 -14.88 5.77 -2.80
CA SER A 102 -13.89 5.84 -1.73
C SER A 102 -14.20 7.02 -0.80
N VAL A 103 -14.11 6.75 0.50
CA VAL A 103 -14.27 7.74 1.57
C VAL A 103 -12.97 7.80 2.36
N ILE A 104 -12.41 9.01 2.52
CA ILE A 104 -11.20 9.25 3.31
C ILE A 104 -11.58 10.26 4.39
N ASP A 105 -11.58 9.79 5.63
CA ASP A 105 -11.99 10.52 6.83
C ASP A 105 -10.81 10.59 7.80
N ILE A 106 -10.17 11.76 7.89
CA ILE A 106 -9.01 12.02 8.72
C ILE A 106 -9.38 13.04 9.77
N GLU A 107 -9.12 12.73 11.03
CA GLU A 107 -9.29 13.67 12.12
C GLU A 107 -8.31 14.83 12.00
N ALA A 108 -8.81 16.05 12.19
CA ALA A 108 -7.98 17.26 12.09
C ALA A 108 -6.83 17.24 13.10
N GLY A 109 -5.61 17.51 12.61
CA GLY A 109 -4.38 17.51 13.41
C GLY A 109 -3.60 16.19 13.37
N VAL A 110 -4.21 15.10 12.85
CA VAL A 110 -3.51 13.81 12.74
C VAL A 110 -2.59 13.76 11.51
N GLU A 111 -2.77 14.65 10.55
CA GLU A 111 -2.06 14.68 9.27
C GLU A 111 -0.53 14.79 9.42
N SER A 112 -0.07 15.47 10.48
CA SER A 112 1.36 15.72 10.73
C SER A 112 2.08 14.60 11.48
N TYR A 113 1.35 13.61 12.02
CA TYR A 113 1.97 12.49 12.70
C TYR A 113 2.70 11.57 11.72
N LEU A 114 3.79 10.99 12.22
CA LEU A 114 4.62 10.05 11.48
C LEU A 114 4.06 8.63 11.60
N ILE A 115 3.92 7.98 10.48
CA ILE A 115 3.53 6.58 10.37
C ILE A 115 4.56 5.82 9.52
N ALA A 116 4.63 4.51 9.67
CA ALA A 116 5.52 3.70 8.86
C ALA A 116 5.22 3.93 7.37
N LYS A 117 6.27 4.20 6.60
CA LYS A 117 6.18 4.48 5.16
C LYS A 117 5.59 3.30 4.40
N ASN A 118 4.72 3.59 3.42
CA ASN A 118 4.13 2.62 2.50
C ASN A 118 3.35 1.49 3.22
N ILE A 119 2.49 1.86 4.19
CA ILE A 119 1.55 0.92 4.83
C ILE A 119 0.12 1.09 4.33
N LEU A 120 -0.30 2.32 3.98
CA LEU A 120 -1.68 2.57 3.57
C LEU A 120 -1.98 2.04 2.16
N GLN A 121 -1.09 2.29 1.20
CA GLN A 121 -1.33 1.90 -0.18
C GLN A 121 -1.53 0.39 -0.34
N PRO A 122 -0.70 -0.52 0.22
CA PRO A 122 -0.94 -1.96 0.11
C PRO A 122 -2.25 -2.42 0.76
N LEU A 123 -2.71 -1.76 1.82
CA LEU A 123 -4.02 -2.06 2.42
C LEU A 123 -5.16 -1.70 1.47
N VAL A 124 -5.07 -0.54 0.82
CA VAL A 124 -6.06 -0.08 -0.16
C VAL A 124 -6.03 -0.94 -1.43
N GLU A 125 -4.84 -1.36 -1.87
CA GLU A 125 -4.68 -2.33 -2.97
C GLU A 125 -5.37 -3.66 -2.66
N ASN A 126 -5.18 -4.20 -1.47
CA ASN A 126 -5.86 -5.42 -1.03
C ASN A 126 -7.38 -5.25 -0.98
N ALA A 127 -7.88 -4.16 -0.38
CA ALA A 127 -9.29 -3.84 -0.34
C ALA A 127 -9.90 -3.75 -1.75
N PHE A 128 -9.16 -3.16 -2.69
CA PHE A 128 -9.62 -3.01 -4.06
C PHE A 128 -9.58 -4.33 -4.85
N PHE A 129 -8.42 -4.98 -4.94
CA PHE A 129 -8.24 -6.16 -5.79
C PHE A 129 -8.88 -7.43 -5.21
N HIS A 130 -8.74 -7.66 -3.90
CA HIS A 130 -9.24 -8.86 -3.24
C HIS A 130 -10.61 -8.66 -2.58
N GLY A 131 -10.96 -7.41 -2.26
CA GLY A 131 -12.28 -7.06 -1.76
C GLY A 131 -13.25 -6.75 -2.91
N ILE A 132 -13.14 -5.55 -3.47
CA ILE A 132 -14.12 -4.98 -4.40
C ILE A 132 -14.22 -5.77 -5.70
N LEU A 133 -13.10 -6.01 -6.39
CA LEU A 133 -13.12 -6.67 -7.71
C LEU A 133 -13.49 -8.15 -7.65
N CYS A 134 -13.40 -8.78 -6.48
CA CYS A 134 -13.82 -10.18 -6.28
C CYS A 134 -15.28 -10.29 -5.81
N ASN A 135 -15.96 -9.18 -5.52
CA ASN A 135 -17.35 -9.17 -5.09
C ASN A 135 -18.27 -9.00 -6.30
N THR A 136 -18.68 -10.11 -6.91
CA THR A 136 -19.50 -10.14 -8.10
C THR A 136 -20.87 -10.75 -7.80
N ASP A 137 -21.89 -10.32 -8.56
CA ASP A 137 -23.21 -10.92 -8.55
C ASP A 137 -23.24 -12.25 -9.33
N GLU A 138 -24.43 -12.84 -9.49
CA GLU A 138 -24.64 -14.10 -10.23
C GLU A 138 -24.34 -13.96 -11.74
N GLU A 139 -24.36 -12.74 -12.29
CA GLU A 139 -24.08 -12.40 -13.68
C GLU A 139 -22.58 -12.13 -13.92
N GLY A 140 -21.78 -12.06 -12.83
CA GLY A 140 -20.34 -11.80 -12.86
C GLY A 140 -19.98 -10.31 -12.88
N GLU A 141 -20.98 -9.43 -12.70
CA GLU A 141 -20.75 -7.99 -12.60
C GLU A 141 -20.33 -7.62 -11.16
N VAL A 142 -19.38 -6.66 -11.03
CA VAL A 142 -18.90 -6.21 -9.73
C VAL A 142 -20.00 -5.43 -9.00
N ILE A 143 -20.31 -5.87 -7.77
CA ILE A 143 -21.26 -5.19 -6.89
C ILE A 143 -20.70 -3.84 -6.46
N ASP A 144 -21.57 -2.81 -6.31
CA ASP A 144 -21.19 -1.42 -5.94
C ASP A 144 -20.26 -1.40 -4.71
N GLY A 145 -18.99 -1.14 -4.96
CA GLY A 145 -17.91 -1.22 -3.98
C GLY A 145 -17.72 0.07 -3.19
N CYS A 146 -17.29 -0.05 -1.95
CA CYS A 146 -16.90 1.09 -1.11
C CYS A 146 -15.65 0.77 -0.31
N ILE A 147 -14.63 1.65 -0.45
CA ILE A 147 -13.43 1.63 0.39
C ILE A 147 -13.47 2.83 1.32
N THR A 148 -13.42 2.58 2.62
CA THR A 148 -13.35 3.63 3.65
C THR A 148 -12.01 3.59 4.34
N ILE A 149 -11.32 4.72 4.37
CA ILE A 149 -10.08 4.92 5.11
C ILE A 149 -10.38 5.92 6.21
N ARG A 150 -10.15 5.54 7.46
CA ARG A 150 -10.32 6.42 8.62
C ARG A 150 -9.04 6.47 9.42
N ILE A 151 -8.58 7.67 9.76
CA ILE A 151 -7.39 7.87 10.60
C ILE A 151 -7.76 8.83 11.71
N ARG A 152 -7.53 8.42 12.95
CA ARG A 152 -7.89 9.17 14.15
C ARG A 152 -6.82 9.06 15.22
N MET A 153 -6.85 10.00 16.16
CA MET A 153 -6.11 9.89 17.40
C MET A 153 -6.95 9.11 18.41
N GLU A 154 -6.39 8.06 18.98
CA GLU A 154 -6.99 7.29 20.08
C GLU A 154 -6.01 7.27 21.24
N GLU A 155 -6.27 8.10 22.27
CA GLU A 155 -5.36 8.36 23.39
C GLU A 155 -3.99 8.87 22.90
N ASP A 156 -2.94 8.06 23.05
CA ASP A 156 -1.55 8.33 22.64
C ASP A 156 -1.16 7.57 21.35
N LYS A 157 -2.14 7.08 20.58
CA LYS A 157 -1.92 6.26 19.38
C LYS A 157 -2.65 6.82 18.16
N VAL A 158 -2.04 6.65 17.01
CA VAL A 158 -2.71 6.83 15.73
C VAL A 158 -3.41 5.53 15.38
N GLU A 159 -4.74 5.57 15.26
CA GLU A 159 -5.55 4.47 14.76
C GLU A 159 -5.83 4.67 13.27
N ILE A 160 -5.52 3.65 12.49
CA ILE A 160 -5.73 3.56 11.05
C ILE A 160 -6.71 2.43 10.77
N ILE A 161 -7.82 2.73 10.10
CA ILE A 161 -8.83 1.75 9.71
C ILE A 161 -8.98 1.81 8.18
N VAL A 162 -8.79 0.68 7.52
CA VAL A 162 -9.15 0.49 6.11
C VAL A 162 -10.24 -0.57 6.04
N LYS A 163 -11.39 -0.17 5.53
CA LYS A 163 -12.58 -1.03 5.40
C LYS A 163 -13.04 -1.08 3.95
N ASP A 164 -13.38 -2.26 3.48
CA ASP A 164 -14.13 -2.50 2.25
C ASP A 164 -15.44 -3.23 2.52
N ASN A 165 -16.37 -3.17 1.58
CA ASN A 165 -17.59 -3.96 1.53
C ASN A 165 -17.51 -5.04 0.44
N GLY A 166 -16.32 -5.55 0.19
CA GLY A 166 -16.05 -6.50 -0.87
C GLY A 166 -16.42 -7.94 -0.54
N ALA A 167 -15.79 -8.88 -1.25
CA ALA A 167 -16.07 -10.31 -1.11
C ALA A 167 -15.80 -10.87 0.30
N GLY A 168 -14.92 -10.23 1.07
CA GLY A 168 -14.49 -10.75 2.37
C GLY A 168 -13.64 -12.02 2.26
N MET A 169 -13.41 -12.67 3.40
CA MET A 169 -12.59 -13.88 3.50
C MET A 169 -13.27 -14.92 4.39
N SER A 170 -13.06 -16.20 4.06
CA SER A 170 -13.45 -17.32 4.93
C SER A 170 -12.62 -17.36 6.22
N GLN A 171 -13.14 -18.04 7.23
CA GLN A 171 -12.44 -18.22 8.51
C GLN A 171 -11.11 -18.94 8.33
N ASP A 172 -11.05 -19.94 7.45
CA ASP A 172 -9.82 -20.69 7.16
C ASP A 172 -8.72 -19.80 6.62
N LYS A 173 -9.06 -18.87 5.71
CA LYS A 173 -8.13 -17.88 5.14
C LYS A 173 -7.66 -16.86 6.19
N LEU A 174 -8.55 -16.42 7.09
CA LEU A 174 -8.20 -15.57 8.23
C LEU A 174 -7.25 -16.24 9.20
N ASP A 175 -7.52 -17.50 9.52
CA ASP A 175 -6.69 -18.30 10.41
C ASP A 175 -5.29 -18.53 9.82
N GLU A 176 -5.19 -18.71 8.51
CA GLU A 176 -3.92 -18.82 7.80
C GLU A 176 -3.11 -17.51 7.86
N LEU A 177 -3.75 -16.34 7.67
CA LEU A 177 -3.11 -15.04 7.83
C LEU A 177 -2.66 -14.72 9.25
N SER A 178 -3.25 -15.38 10.24
CA SER A 178 -2.96 -15.19 11.66
C SER A 178 -1.84 -16.08 12.19
N LYS A 179 -1.50 -17.17 11.48
CA LYS A 179 -0.44 -18.10 11.88
C LYS A 179 0.94 -17.47 11.69
N PRO A 180 1.88 -17.64 12.65
CA PRO A 180 3.28 -17.28 12.42
C PRO A 180 3.84 -18.20 11.33
N GLN A 181 4.05 -17.66 10.15
CA GLN A 181 4.48 -18.44 8.99
C GLN A 181 5.95 -18.84 9.10
N ARG A 182 6.22 -20.16 9.06
CA ARG A 182 7.54 -20.70 8.69
C ARG A 182 7.85 -20.29 7.24
N LYS A 183 9.14 -20.01 6.96
CA LYS A 183 9.63 -19.66 5.62
C LYS A 183 9.04 -20.60 4.56
N LEU A 184 8.05 -20.09 3.80
CA LEU A 184 7.43 -20.82 2.70
C LEU A 184 8.28 -20.68 1.43
N SER A 185 8.30 -21.77 0.63
CA SER A 185 9.03 -21.89 -0.61
C SER A 185 8.51 -20.94 -1.70
N SER A 186 9.36 -20.64 -2.66
CA SER A 186 9.22 -19.63 -3.72
C SER A 186 8.04 -19.82 -4.69
N MET A 187 7.17 -20.81 -4.54
CA MET A 187 6.06 -21.10 -5.46
C MET A 187 4.68 -20.58 -5.04
N GLU A 188 4.50 -20.14 -3.79
CA GLU A 188 3.19 -19.66 -3.27
C GLU A 188 3.12 -18.11 -3.20
N ARG A 189 3.83 -17.42 -4.08
CA ARG A 189 4.10 -15.95 -4.02
C ARG A 189 2.97 -15.05 -4.54
N GLY A 190 1.73 -15.47 -4.57
CA GLY A 190 0.69 -14.66 -5.25
C GLY A 190 -0.20 -13.83 -4.33
N GLU A 191 -0.77 -14.38 -3.28
CA GLU A 191 -2.00 -13.82 -2.69
C GLU A 191 -1.84 -13.13 -1.31
N HIS A 192 -0.73 -13.33 -0.59
CA HIS A 192 -0.61 -12.84 0.81
C HIS A 192 0.57 -11.89 1.05
N ILE A 193 1.26 -11.45 0.01
CA ILE A 193 2.50 -10.64 0.11
C ILE A 193 2.22 -9.28 0.76
N GLY A 194 1.10 -8.65 0.47
CA GLY A 194 0.80 -7.30 0.94
C GLY A 194 0.68 -7.19 2.46
N ILE A 195 -0.18 -8.00 3.08
CA ILE A 195 -0.41 -7.98 4.54
C ILE A 195 0.82 -8.44 5.31
N LYS A 196 1.53 -9.45 4.80
CA LYS A 196 2.77 -9.93 5.40
C LYS A 196 3.85 -8.85 5.42
N ASN A 197 4.08 -8.19 4.30
CA ASN A 197 5.06 -7.12 4.20
C ASN A 197 4.73 -5.94 5.13
N ILE A 198 3.44 -5.63 5.31
CA ILE A 198 2.99 -4.63 6.27
C ILE A 198 3.34 -5.05 7.70
N LYS A 199 3.02 -6.28 8.11
CA LYS A 199 3.35 -6.80 9.45
C LYS A 199 4.86 -6.79 9.71
N GLU A 200 5.66 -7.32 8.77
CA GLU A 200 7.13 -7.31 8.88
C GLU A 200 7.70 -5.89 9.02
N ARG A 201 7.10 -4.91 8.34
CA ARG A 201 7.49 -3.50 8.47
C ARG A 201 7.09 -2.90 9.80
N LEU A 202 5.87 -3.20 10.28
CA LEU A 202 5.42 -2.76 11.61
C LEU A 202 6.25 -3.39 12.73
N ASP A 203 6.59 -4.68 12.62
CA ASP A 203 7.49 -5.37 13.54
C ASP A 203 8.88 -4.72 13.59
N TYR A 204 9.43 -4.36 12.42
CA TYR A 204 10.74 -3.72 12.33
C TYR A 204 10.77 -2.32 12.93
N ILE A 205 9.70 -1.53 12.74
CA ILE A 205 9.66 -0.11 13.14
C ILE A 205 9.16 0.06 14.57
N TYR A 206 8.10 -0.65 14.95
CA TYR A 206 7.40 -0.45 16.23
C TYR A 206 7.61 -1.60 17.22
N GLU A 207 8.28 -2.67 16.81
CA GLU A 207 8.50 -3.88 17.63
C GLU A 207 7.17 -4.41 18.21
N ASN A 208 7.01 -4.36 19.55
CA ASN A 208 5.78 -4.80 20.23
C ASN A 208 4.83 -3.64 20.59
N GLN A 209 5.08 -2.42 20.07
CA GLN A 209 4.30 -1.23 20.43
C GLN A 209 3.13 -0.94 19.50
N TYR A 210 2.83 -1.84 18.58
CA TYR A 210 1.70 -1.69 17.70
C TYR A 210 0.65 -2.78 17.90
N ARG A 211 -0.56 -2.55 17.37
CA ARG A 211 -1.61 -3.56 17.28
C ARG A 211 -2.12 -3.64 15.85
N PHE A 212 -2.18 -4.85 15.31
CA PHE A 212 -2.70 -5.14 13.97
C PHE A 212 -3.85 -6.14 14.08
N GLN A 213 -5.02 -5.79 13.57
CA GLN A 213 -6.22 -6.62 13.62
C GLN A 213 -6.86 -6.69 12.23
N ILE A 214 -7.34 -7.86 11.86
CA ILE A 214 -8.16 -8.06 10.67
C ILE A 214 -9.46 -8.69 11.14
N TRP A 215 -10.55 -8.11 10.70
CA TRP A 215 -11.87 -8.72 10.73
C TRP A 215 -12.34 -8.87 9.28
N SER A 216 -12.88 -10.04 8.95
CA SER A 216 -13.45 -10.27 7.62
C SER A 216 -14.51 -11.34 7.70
N LYS A 217 -15.51 -11.25 6.79
CA LYS A 217 -16.55 -12.24 6.63
C LYS A 217 -16.96 -12.29 5.17
N GLU A 218 -17.13 -13.50 4.63
CA GLU A 218 -17.56 -13.68 3.24
C GLU A 218 -18.87 -12.93 2.96
N GLY A 219 -18.87 -12.13 1.88
CA GLY A 219 -19.99 -11.30 1.46
C GLY A 219 -20.20 -10.02 2.28
N GLU A 220 -19.43 -9.78 3.36
CA GLU A 220 -19.56 -8.57 4.18
C GLU A 220 -18.35 -7.64 4.09
N GLY A 221 -17.23 -8.11 3.47
CA GLY A 221 -16.02 -7.35 3.28
C GLY A 221 -14.98 -7.56 4.36
N THR A 222 -14.00 -6.63 4.41
CA THR A 222 -12.85 -6.72 5.32
C THR A 222 -12.63 -5.40 6.04
N ILE A 223 -12.18 -5.48 7.29
CA ILE A 223 -11.73 -4.33 8.11
C ILE A 223 -10.34 -4.64 8.62
N VAL A 224 -9.37 -3.82 8.26
CA VAL A 224 -8.02 -3.84 8.83
C VAL A 224 -7.87 -2.65 9.75
N THR A 225 -7.48 -2.90 11.00
CA THR A 225 -7.21 -1.86 11.99
C THR A 225 -5.76 -1.95 12.45
N ILE A 226 -5.05 -0.82 12.38
CA ILE A 226 -3.67 -0.67 12.85
C ILE A 226 -3.68 0.44 13.91
N ARG A 227 -3.08 0.16 15.07
CA ARG A 227 -2.82 1.16 16.11
C ARG A 227 -1.33 1.22 16.38
N ILE A 228 -0.74 2.39 16.23
CA ILE A 228 0.69 2.66 16.37
C ILE A 228 0.91 3.84 17.32
N PRO A 229 2.08 3.97 17.97
CA PRO A 229 2.40 5.14 18.77
C PRO A 229 2.28 6.43 17.97
N ALA A 230 1.77 7.48 18.59
CA ALA A 230 1.72 8.82 17.99
C ALA A 230 3.13 9.43 18.05
N ILE A 231 3.79 9.54 16.90
CA ILE A 231 5.14 10.09 16.77
C ILE A 231 5.04 11.41 16.01
N VAL A 232 5.66 12.47 16.51
CA VAL A 232 5.77 13.77 15.83
C VAL A 232 7.17 13.97 15.26
N SER A 233 7.29 14.74 14.17
CA SER A 233 8.57 14.93 13.46
C SER A 233 9.72 15.46 14.33
N SER A 234 9.42 16.15 15.44
CA SER A 234 10.42 16.65 16.38
C SER A 234 11.02 15.59 17.30
N GLU A 235 10.53 14.36 17.27
CA GLU A 235 10.98 13.24 18.12
C GLU A 235 11.90 12.26 17.39
N VAL A 236 12.15 12.48 16.10
CA VAL A 236 12.91 11.57 15.22
C VAL A 236 14.24 12.19 14.75
N GLU A 237 14.70 13.32 15.33
CA GLU A 237 16.01 13.92 15.09
C GLU A 237 17.14 13.26 15.91
#